data_482c58593d6c7d929eb106b96db685d5
#
_entry.id   482c58593d6c7d929eb106b96db685d5
#
_cell.length_a   1.000
_cell.length_b   1.000
_cell.length_c   1.000
_cell.angle_alpha   90.00
_cell.angle_beta   90.00
_cell.angle_gamma   90.00
#
_symmetry.space_group_name_H-M   'P 1'
#
loop_
_entity.id
_entity.type
_entity.pdbx_description
1 polymer ?
#
loop_
_entity_poly.entity_id
_entity_poly.type
_entity_poly.pdbx_seq_one_letter_code
_entity_poly.pdbx_strand_id
1 'polypeptide(L)' 'MIDGYSNQLPDVDPQETQEWLDSLDAVVGQAGPERARFIVYKLLKRARQLSITLDR' A
#
# COMPACT_ATOMS: atom_id res chain seq x y z
N MET A 1 -7.69 -2.53 -16.74
CA MET A 1 -7.45 -2.20 -16.35
C MET A 1 -7.62 -1.42 -15.79
N ILE A 2 -7.64 -1.33 -15.50
CA ILE A 2 -7.58 -0.72 -15.11
C ILE A 2 -7.26 -0.06 -14.38
N ASP A 3 -7.26 -0.12 -14.10
CA ASP A 3 -6.47 0.44 -13.36
C ASP A 3 -6.07 1.74 -13.80
N GLY A 4 -6.86 2.42 -14.49
CA GLY A 4 -6.56 3.69 -15.01
C GLY A 4 -6.30 4.73 -13.97
N TYR A 5 -6.92 4.62 -12.82
CA TYR A 5 -6.70 5.63 -11.83
C TYR A 5 -5.29 5.62 -11.31
N SER A 6 -4.77 4.46 -10.96
CA SER A 6 -3.44 4.44 -10.41
C SER A 6 -2.43 4.88 -11.41
N ASN A 7 -2.70 4.71 -12.69
CA ASN A 7 -1.78 5.12 -13.72
C ASN A 7 -1.80 6.59 -13.99
N GLN A 8 -2.81 7.30 -13.47
CA GLN A 8 -2.89 8.73 -13.69
C GLN A 8 -2.00 9.50 -12.73
N LEU A 9 -1.58 8.87 -11.65
CA LEU A 9 -0.73 9.53 -10.67
C LEU A 9 0.71 9.20 -10.98
N PRO A 10 1.54 10.21 -11.21
CA PRO A 10 2.94 9.94 -11.46
C PRO A 10 3.61 9.37 -10.22
N ASP A 11 4.51 8.44 -10.43
CA ASP A 11 5.30 7.90 -9.34
C ASP A 11 6.56 8.73 -9.25
N VAL A 12 6.57 9.66 -8.31
CA VAL A 12 7.68 10.59 -8.20
C VAL A 12 8.89 9.97 -7.54
N ASP A 13 8.74 8.77 -6.98
CA ASP A 13 9.86 8.09 -6.33
C ASP A 13 9.62 6.58 -6.44
N PRO A 14 9.90 6.00 -7.61
CA PRO A 14 9.63 4.58 -7.80
C PRO A 14 10.41 3.67 -6.85
N GLN A 15 11.60 4.12 -6.43
CA GLN A 15 12.36 3.31 -5.50
C GLN A 15 11.66 3.22 -4.16
N GLU A 16 11.15 4.34 -3.66
CA GLU A 16 10.43 4.33 -2.41
C GLU A 16 9.16 3.50 -2.52
N THR A 17 8.45 3.64 -3.64
CA THR A 17 7.26 2.86 -3.87
C THR A 17 7.57 1.38 -3.79
N GLN A 18 8.68 0.97 -4.42
CA GLN A 18 9.04 -0.44 -4.41
C GLN A 18 9.41 -0.91 -3.01
N GLU A 19 10.01 -0.04 -2.20
CA GLU A 19 10.36 -0.40 -0.83
C GLU A 19 9.11 -0.72 -0.01
N TRP A 20 8.03 0.03 -0.21
CA TRP A 20 6.78 -0.26 0.48
C TRP A 20 6.21 -1.60 0.06
N LEU A 21 6.26 -1.87 -1.25
CA LEU A 21 5.77 -3.16 -1.75
C LEU A 21 6.63 -4.30 -1.23
N ASP A 22 7.94 -4.12 -1.22
CA ASP A 22 8.84 -5.16 -0.71
C ASP A 22 8.59 -5.41 0.77
N SER A 23 8.28 -4.36 1.51
CA SER A 23 7.99 -4.52 2.94
C SER A 23 6.76 -5.38 3.14
N LEU A 24 5.73 -5.16 2.35
CA LEU A 24 4.54 -5.99 2.46
C LEU A 24 4.85 -7.43 2.09
N ASP A 25 5.63 -7.62 1.01
CA ASP A 25 6.02 -8.96 0.61
C ASP A 25 6.78 -9.66 1.73
N ALA A 26 7.65 -8.93 2.42
CA ALA A 26 8.43 -9.51 3.51
C ALA A 26 7.53 -9.94 4.66
N VAL A 27 6.52 -9.14 4.98
CA VAL A 27 5.61 -9.51 6.05
C VAL A 27 4.86 -10.79 5.68
N VAL A 28 4.39 -10.88 4.45
CA VAL A 28 3.69 -12.09 4.02
C VAL A 28 4.61 -13.30 4.12
N GLY A 29 5.86 -13.14 3.67
CA GLY A 29 6.79 -14.26 3.67
C GLY A 29 7.22 -14.71 5.06
N GLN A 30 7.31 -13.78 6.00
CA GLN A 30 7.82 -14.10 7.33
C GLN A 30 6.73 -14.42 8.33
N ALA A 31 5.61 -13.74 8.24
CA ALA A 31 4.57 -13.86 9.26
C ALA A 31 3.22 -14.30 8.70
N GLY A 32 3.10 -14.43 7.39
CA GLY A 32 1.87 -14.95 6.79
C GLY A 32 0.91 -13.87 6.37
N PRO A 33 -0.03 -14.24 5.50
CA PRO A 33 -0.96 -13.25 4.94
C PRO A 33 -1.90 -12.63 5.97
N GLU A 34 -2.19 -13.33 7.05
CA GLU A 34 -3.10 -12.74 8.04
C GLU A 34 -2.44 -11.59 8.79
N ARG A 35 -1.16 -11.74 9.10
CA ARG A 35 -0.44 -10.63 9.71
C ARG A 35 -0.37 -9.45 8.74
N ALA A 36 -0.13 -9.74 7.47
CA ALA A 36 -0.07 -8.69 6.47
C ALA A 36 -1.43 -7.99 6.36
N ARG A 37 -2.52 -8.74 6.42
CA ARG A 37 -3.86 -8.15 6.36
C ARG A 37 -4.07 -7.18 7.52
N PHE A 38 -3.64 -7.57 8.71
CA PHE A 38 -3.77 -6.69 9.86
C PHE A 38 -3.05 -5.37 9.64
N ILE A 39 -1.82 -5.46 9.13
CA ILE A 39 -1.03 -4.25 8.88
C ILE A 39 -1.70 -3.38 7.83
N VAL A 40 -2.22 -3.98 6.77
CA VAL A 40 -2.91 -3.21 5.74
C VAL A 40 -4.11 -2.46 6.33
N TYR A 41 -4.87 -3.13 7.19
CA TYR A 41 -6.00 -2.45 7.84
C TYR A 41 -5.54 -1.28 8.69
N LYS A 42 -4.43 -1.45 9.41
CA LYS A 42 -3.92 -0.35 10.23
C LYS A 42 -3.44 0.81 9.36
N LEU A 43 -2.84 0.49 8.22
CA LEU A 43 -2.42 1.54 7.31
C LEU A 43 -3.62 2.30 6.73
N LEU A 44 -4.68 1.58 6.38
CA LEU A 44 -5.87 2.23 5.87
C LEU A 44 -6.50 3.12 6.93
N LYS A 45 -6.52 2.66 8.17
CA LYS A 45 -7.05 3.47 9.25
C LYS A 45 -6.22 4.73 9.44
N ARG A 46 -4.89 4.59 9.41
CA ARG A 46 -4.04 5.76 9.55
C ARG A 46 -4.21 6.70 8.38
N ALA A 47 -4.40 6.18 7.18
CA ALA A 47 -4.62 7.02 6.01
C ALA A 47 -5.86 7.89 6.23
N ARG A 48 -6.92 7.32 6.78
CA ARG A 48 -8.12 8.10 7.04
C ARG A 48 -7.87 9.16 8.10
N GLN A 49 -7.08 8.82 9.13
CA GLN A 49 -6.75 9.79 10.17
C GLN A 49 -5.96 10.96 9.61
N LEU A 50 -5.16 10.71 8.58
CA LEU A 50 -4.36 11.73 7.93
C LEU A 50 -5.11 12.39 6.78
N SER A 51 -6.38 12.05 6.59
CA SER A 51 -7.23 12.62 5.55
C SER A 51 -6.73 12.30 4.14
N ILE A 52 -6.06 11.17 3.99
CA ILE A 52 -5.66 10.72 2.67
C ILE A 52 -6.84 10.00 2.04
N THR A 53 -7.26 10.49 0.89
CA THR A 53 -8.40 9.94 0.18
C THR A 53 -7.92 8.94 -0.86
N LEU A 54 -8.55 7.76 -0.84
CA LEU A 54 -8.23 6.75 -1.84
C LEU A 54 -9.32 6.78 -2.89
N ASP A 55 -8.93 7.19 -4.08
CA ASP A 55 -9.88 7.22 -5.17
C ASP A 55 -9.98 5.89 -5.81
N ARG A 56 -11.12 5.65 -6.34
CA ARG A 56 -11.27 4.43 -6.95
C ARG A 56 -12.02 4.50 -8.14
#